data_ff10eff66850795be697d7495a1ced4d
#
_entry.id   ff10eff66850795be697d7495a1ced4d
#
_cell.length_a   1.000
_cell.length_b   1.000
_cell.length_c   1.000
_cell.angle_alpha   90.00
_cell.angle_beta   90.00
_cell.angle_gamma   90.00
#
_symmetry.space_group_name_H-M   'P 1'
#
loop_
_entity.id
_entity.type
_entity.pdbx_description
1 polymer ?
#
loop_
_entity_poly.entity_id
_entity_poly.type
_entity_poly.pdbx_seq_one_letter_code
_entity_poly.pdbx_strand_id
1 'polypeptide(L)'
;MISFMQSENAELAYCTYARCDEHLQPKIADFEADIEVNFDNLLKTCRLSLLASMYDSERVGKEFFPEGSKREDHVMWLNLLKKIPYGKPLKKTLAKYRMREGSVSRNKTNIMKDQYLVYKEHMNFSTLKSLYYTANWAFNGNHLAVYALHYPFQHAHVFPKSR
;
A
#
# COMPACT_ATOMS: atom_id res chain seq x y z
N MET A 1 8.69 -4.25 13.48
CA MET A 1 7.76 -5.14 12.73
C MET A 1 7.89 -6.60 13.16
N ILE A 2 9.07 -7.21 13.20
CA ILE A 2 9.23 -8.64 13.54
C ILE A 2 8.57 -8.98 14.88
N SER A 3 8.90 -8.29 15.97
CA SER A 3 8.30 -8.54 17.29
C SER A 3 6.76 -8.43 17.28
N PHE A 4 6.21 -7.51 16.49
CA PHE A 4 4.75 -7.39 16.30
C PHE A 4 4.18 -8.60 15.55
N MET A 5 4.83 -9.04 14.48
CA MET A 5 4.38 -10.22 13.73
C MET A 5 4.42 -11.48 14.62
N GLN A 6 5.43 -11.62 15.45
CA GLN A 6 5.55 -12.74 16.40
C GLN A 6 4.45 -12.69 17.47
N SER A 7 4.24 -11.52 18.11
CA SER A 7 3.21 -11.38 19.17
C SER A 7 1.80 -11.58 18.66
N GLU A 8 1.53 -11.16 17.42
CA GLU A 8 0.22 -11.24 16.77
C GLU A 8 0.02 -12.50 15.93
N ASN A 9 1.03 -13.37 15.89
CA ASN A 9 1.08 -14.54 15.00
C ASN A 9 0.72 -14.19 13.54
N ALA A 10 1.21 -13.04 13.05
CA ALA A 10 0.85 -12.48 11.77
C ALA A 10 1.75 -13.01 10.66
N GLU A 11 1.16 -13.40 9.52
CA GLU A 11 1.87 -13.83 8.32
C GLU A 11 2.24 -12.65 7.41
N LEU A 12 1.46 -11.58 7.48
CA LEU A 12 1.70 -10.30 6.81
C LEU A 12 1.39 -9.16 7.78
N ALA A 13 2.28 -8.18 7.86
CA ALA A 13 2.05 -6.94 8.59
C ALA A 13 2.48 -5.74 7.77
N TYR A 14 1.85 -4.60 8.01
CA TYR A 14 2.24 -3.31 7.44
C TYR A 14 2.14 -2.22 8.49
N CYS A 15 2.89 -1.14 8.33
CA CYS A 15 2.95 -0.08 9.33
C CYS A 15 2.60 1.29 8.75
N THR A 16 2.28 2.22 9.65
CA THR A 16 2.18 3.65 9.35
C THR A 16 3.53 4.17 8.85
N TYR A 17 3.51 5.11 7.89
CA TYR A 17 4.70 5.80 7.42
C TYR A 17 4.46 7.29 7.20
N ALA A 18 5.48 8.09 7.53
CA ALA A 18 5.47 9.52 7.30
C ALA A 18 5.68 9.84 5.80
N ARG A 19 4.95 10.81 5.27
CA ARG A 19 5.12 11.30 3.90
C ARG A 19 5.87 12.61 3.87
N CYS A 20 7.10 12.57 3.37
CA CYS A 20 8.07 13.64 3.46
C CYS A 20 8.46 14.18 2.09
N ASP A 21 8.98 15.39 2.05
CA ASP A 21 9.65 15.96 0.88
C ASP A 21 11.06 15.36 0.67
N GLU A 22 11.83 15.92 -0.26
CA GLU A 22 13.19 15.49 -0.58
C GLU A 22 14.16 15.68 0.58
N HIS A 23 13.89 16.63 1.47
CA HIS A 23 14.69 16.94 2.66
C HIS A 23 14.19 16.21 3.92
N LEU A 24 13.29 15.23 3.76
CA LEU A 24 12.66 14.47 4.85
C LEU A 24 11.81 15.33 5.81
N GLN A 25 11.39 16.53 5.37
CA GLN A 25 10.43 17.32 6.12
C GLN A 25 9.00 16.84 5.81
N PRO A 26 8.09 16.85 6.79
CA PRO A 26 6.70 16.47 6.58
C PRO A 26 6.08 17.27 5.44
N LYS A 27 5.44 16.60 4.47
CA LYS A 27 4.83 17.23 3.29
C LYS A 27 3.31 17.17 3.29
N ILE A 28 2.77 16.03 3.67
CA ILE A 28 1.33 15.77 3.80
C ILE A 28 1.10 14.84 4.97
N ALA A 29 -0.17 14.66 5.39
CA ALA A 29 -0.54 13.73 6.45
C ALA A 29 0.05 12.34 6.24
N ASP A 30 0.45 11.68 7.33
CA ASP A 30 1.00 10.33 7.30
C ASP A 30 0.02 9.34 6.65
N PHE A 31 0.54 8.26 6.11
CA PHE A 31 -0.28 7.11 5.77
C PHE A 31 -0.48 6.27 7.03
N GLU A 32 -1.72 6.07 7.41
CA GLU A 32 -2.06 5.31 8.61
C GLU A 32 -2.38 3.85 8.28
N ALA A 33 -1.74 2.94 9.02
CA ALA A 33 -2.09 1.53 9.04
C ALA A 33 -3.22 1.32 10.07
N ASP A 34 -4.46 1.41 9.62
CA ASP A 34 -5.66 1.51 10.48
C ASP A 34 -6.61 0.31 10.38
N ILE A 35 -6.54 -0.50 9.31
CA ILE A 35 -7.44 -1.63 9.07
C ILE A 35 -6.67 -2.90 8.73
N GLU A 36 -7.27 -4.06 8.98
CA GLU A 36 -6.79 -5.31 8.39
C GLU A 36 -6.99 -5.30 6.87
N VAL A 37 -5.94 -5.71 6.14
CA VAL A 37 -5.97 -5.76 4.67
C VAL A 37 -6.17 -7.20 4.24
N ASN A 38 -7.25 -7.47 3.51
CA ASN A 38 -7.53 -8.74 2.87
C ASN A 38 -7.57 -8.59 1.34
N PHE A 39 -7.75 -9.71 0.63
CA PHE A 39 -7.80 -9.70 -0.83
C PHE A 39 -8.88 -8.75 -1.38
N ASP A 40 -10.10 -8.78 -0.82
CA ASP A 40 -11.22 -8.01 -1.34
C ASP A 40 -11.07 -6.50 -1.15
N ASN A 41 -10.53 -6.06 0.01
CA ASN A 41 -10.33 -4.63 0.22
C ASN A 41 -9.08 -4.12 -0.51
N LEU A 42 -8.05 -4.95 -0.72
CA LEU A 42 -6.88 -4.57 -1.51
C LEU A 42 -7.21 -4.42 -3.01
N LEU A 43 -8.18 -5.18 -3.54
CA LEU A 43 -8.70 -4.96 -4.90
C LEU A 43 -9.28 -3.54 -5.09
N LYS A 44 -9.78 -2.92 -4.03
CA LYS A 44 -10.44 -1.61 -4.09
C LYS A 44 -9.51 -0.45 -3.74
N THR A 45 -8.35 -0.72 -3.14
CA THR A 45 -7.39 0.30 -2.73
C THR A 45 -6.02 -0.32 -2.50
N CYS A 46 -4.93 0.40 -2.84
CA CYS A 46 -3.56 -0.08 -2.62
C CYS A 46 -3.05 0.44 -1.27
N ARG A 47 -3.26 -0.34 -0.20
CA ARG A 47 -2.82 0.01 1.16
C ARG A 47 -1.46 -0.58 1.54
N LEU A 48 -0.97 -1.56 0.82
CA LEU A 48 0.33 -2.19 1.10
C LEU A 48 1.43 -1.50 0.28
N SER A 49 2.44 -1.01 0.96
CA SER A 49 3.63 -0.41 0.35
C SER A 49 4.83 -1.31 0.60
N LEU A 50 5.67 -1.52 -0.40
CA LEU A 50 6.94 -2.26 -0.24
C LEU A 50 7.84 -1.66 0.85
N LEU A 51 7.77 -0.35 1.03
CA LEU A 51 8.54 0.36 2.06
C LEU A 51 8.13 -0.03 3.48
N ALA A 52 6.85 -0.33 3.69
CA ALA A 52 6.23 -0.38 5.01
C ALA A 52 5.53 -1.70 5.30
N SER A 53 5.75 -2.73 4.48
CA SER A 53 5.14 -4.06 4.63
C SER A 53 6.20 -5.14 4.79
N MET A 54 5.84 -6.20 5.52
CA MET A 54 6.67 -7.38 5.75
C MET A 54 5.79 -8.62 5.82
N TYR A 55 6.24 -9.71 5.21
CA TYR A 55 5.56 -11.00 5.32
C TYR A 55 6.54 -12.13 5.69
N ASP A 56 6.00 -13.19 6.26
CA ASP A 56 6.74 -14.39 6.66
C ASP A 56 6.81 -15.36 5.47
N SER A 57 7.95 -15.39 4.80
CA SER A 57 8.15 -16.25 3.62
C SER A 57 8.34 -17.73 3.96
N GLU A 58 8.60 -18.08 5.21
CA GLU A 58 8.68 -19.48 5.63
C GLU A 58 7.28 -20.07 5.76
N ARG A 59 6.33 -19.28 6.26
CA ARG A 59 4.93 -19.71 6.45
C ARG A 59 4.10 -19.64 5.16
N VAL A 60 4.28 -18.60 4.37
CA VAL A 60 3.43 -18.30 3.19
C VAL A 60 4.06 -18.76 1.88
N GLY A 61 5.37 -19.03 1.90
CA GLY A 61 6.18 -19.27 0.71
C GLY A 61 6.68 -17.96 0.11
N LYS A 62 7.70 -18.04 -0.74
CA LYS A 62 8.22 -16.88 -1.47
C LYS A 62 7.22 -16.45 -2.54
N GLU A 63 6.98 -15.15 -2.61
CA GLU A 63 6.20 -14.52 -3.67
C GLU A 63 7.12 -13.60 -4.49
N PHE A 64 7.01 -13.69 -5.80
CA PHE A 64 7.86 -12.93 -6.73
C PHE A 64 7.05 -11.86 -7.44
N PHE A 65 7.73 -10.80 -7.87
CA PHE A 65 7.12 -9.80 -8.72
C PHE A 65 6.81 -10.39 -10.09
N PRO A 66 5.60 -10.19 -10.64
CA PRO A 66 5.28 -10.65 -11.97
C PRO A 66 6.04 -9.85 -13.02
N GLU A 67 6.51 -10.50 -14.06
CA GLU A 67 7.11 -9.83 -15.21
C GLU A 67 6.06 -9.02 -15.99
N GLY A 68 6.48 -7.89 -16.55
CA GLY A 68 5.67 -7.06 -17.44
C GLY A 68 4.62 -6.17 -16.78
N SER A 69 4.38 -6.28 -15.48
CA SER A 69 3.48 -5.37 -14.77
C SER A 69 4.22 -4.11 -14.31
N LYS A 70 3.63 -2.94 -14.54
CA LYS A 70 4.09 -1.68 -13.92
C LYS A 70 3.56 -1.47 -12.49
N ARG A 71 2.72 -2.40 -12.04
CA ARG A 71 2.14 -2.44 -10.70
C ARG A 71 2.48 -3.79 -10.04
N GLU A 72 3.73 -4.21 -10.22
CA GLU A 72 4.24 -5.49 -9.75
C GLU A 72 4.04 -5.70 -8.25
N ASP A 73 4.19 -4.64 -7.47
CA ASP A 73 3.97 -4.65 -6.02
C ASP A 73 2.50 -4.99 -5.68
N HIS A 74 1.56 -4.36 -6.35
CA HIS A 74 0.14 -4.62 -6.12
C HIS A 74 -0.27 -6.04 -6.50
N VAL A 75 0.23 -6.55 -7.62
CA VAL A 75 -0.02 -7.95 -8.04
C VAL A 75 0.56 -8.93 -7.03
N MET A 76 1.80 -8.70 -6.58
CA MET A 76 2.46 -9.53 -5.58
C MET A 76 1.64 -9.60 -4.28
N TRP A 77 1.18 -8.45 -3.76
CA TRP A 77 0.36 -8.40 -2.55
C TRP A 77 -0.99 -9.09 -2.73
N LEU A 78 -1.63 -8.93 -3.88
CA LEU A 78 -2.88 -9.63 -4.19
C LEU A 78 -2.68 -11.15 -4.23
N ASN A 79 -1.58 -11.64 -4.83
CA ASN A 79 -1.27 -13.07 -4.85
C ASN A 79 -0.98 -13.60 -3.44
N LEU A 80 -0.27 -12.84 -2.62
CA LEU A 80 -0.02 -13.21 -1.23
C LEU A 80 -1.33 -13.32 -0.44
N LEU A 81 -2.24 -12.35 -0.59
CA LEU A 81 -3.54 -12.33 0.09
C LEU A 81 -4.55 -13.37 -0.44
N LYS A 82 -4.25 -14.09 -1.51
CA LYS A 82 -4.98 -15.31 -1.87
C LYS A 82 -4.59 -16.51 -0.99
N LYS A 83 -3.43 -16.47 -0.36
CA LYS A 83 -2.87 -17.57 0.45
C LYS A 83 -3.15 -17.41 1.94
N ILE A 84 -3.36 -16.17 2.39
CA ILE A 84 -3.58 -15.81 3.80
C ILE A 84 -4.86 -14.96 3.95
N PRO A 85 -5.53 -15.01 5.09
CA PRO A 85 -6.81 -14.31 5.26
C PRO A 85 -6.67 -12.79 5.26
N TYR A 86 -5.62 -12.24 5.88
CA TYR A 86 -5.40 -10.80 6.00
C TYR A 86 -3.97 -10.45 6.40
N GLY A 87 -3.60 -9.18 6.17
CA GLY A 87 -2.42 -8.53 6.73
C GLY A 87 -2.80 -7.62 7.90
N LYS A 88 -2.02 -7.65 8.99
CA LYS A 88 -2.27 -6.88 10.21
C LYS A 88 -1.66 -5.49 10.18
N PRO A 89 -2.42 -4.45 10.60
CA PRO A 89 -1.91 -3.08 10.69
C PRO A 89 -1.13 -2.87 11.99
N LEU A 90 0.08 -2.35 11.88
CA LEU A 90 0.84 -1.81 13.02
C LEU A 90 0.70 -0.27 13.03
N LYS A 91 -0.09 0.26 13.95
CA LYS A 91 -0.32 1.71 14.14
C LYS A 91 0.89 2.41 14.74
N LYS A 92 2.05 2.23 14.13
CA LYS A 92 3.30 2.87 14.52
C LYS A 92 4.06 3.31 13.29
N THR A 93 4.53 4.56 13.27
CA THR A 93 5.33 5.09 12.16
C THR A 93 6.74 4.52 12.21
N LEU A 94 7.06 3.62 11.28
CA LEU A 94 8.37 2.97 11.20
C LEU A 94 9.16 3.33 9.94
N ALA A 95 8.57 4.08 8.99
CA ALA A 95 9.21 4.41 7.73
C ALA A 95 8.91 5.86 7.31
N LYS A 96 9.75 6.42 6.45
CA LYS A 96 9.57 7.72 5.80
C LYS A 96 9.50 7.53 4.29
N TYR A 97 8.38 7.89 3.68
CA TYR A 97 8.18 7.89 2.24
C TYR A 97 8.58 9.25 1.65
N ARG A 98 9.66 9.26 0.88
CA ARG A 98 10.17 10.48 0.24
C ARG A 98 9.42 10.73 -1.07
N MET A 99 8.72 11.85 -1.13
CA MET A 99 7.97 12.30 -2.32
C MET A 99 8.84 13.23 -3.17
N ARG A 100 9.21 12.79 -4.37
CA ARG A 100 10.00 13.58 -5.32
C ARG A 100 9.11 14.22 -6.38
N GLU A 101 9.52 15.40 -6.87
CA GLU A 101 8.95 15.96 -8.10
C GLU A 101 9.39 15.10 -9.29
N GLY A 102 8.49 14.86 -10.25
CA GLY A 102 8.77 14.00 -11.41
C GLY A 102 8.65 12.49 -11.18
N SER A 103 8.16 12.03 -10.01
CA SER A 103 7.92 10.61 -9.75
C SER A 103 6.96 9.98 -10.78
N VAL A 104 7.28 8.76 -11.23
CA VAL A 104 6.51 7.97 -12.22
C VAL A 104 5.03 7.80 -11.83
N SER A 105 4.71 7.82 -10.54
CA SER A 105 3.35 7.71 -10.00
C SER A 105 2.44 8.94 -10.23
N ARG A 106 2.90 9.98 -10.94
CA ARG A 106 2.11 11.20 -11.18
C ARG A 106 1.25 11.20 -12.45
N ASN A 107 1.53 10.32 -13.43
CA ASN A 107 0.73 10.26 -14.65
C ASN A 107 -0.55 9.45 -14.44
N LYS A 108 -1.64 10.13 -14.05
CA LYS A 108 -2.92 9.50 -13.66
C LYS A 108 -3.53 8.62 -14.75
N THR A 109 -3.39 8.98 -16.03
CA THR A 109 -4.00 8.23 -17.14
C THR A 109 -3.30 6.87 -17.33
N ASN A 110 -1.97 6.85 -17.26
CA ASN A 110 -1.22 5.61 -17.36
C ASN A 110 -1.46 4.69 -16.15
N ILE A 111 -1.56 5.27 -14.94
CA ILE A 111 -1.82 4.51 -13.73
C ILE A 111 -3.17 3.78 -13.79
N MET A 112 -4.23 4.42 -14.31
CA MET A 112 -5.54 3.77 -14.46
C MET A 112 -5.49 2.60 -15.44
N LYS A 113 -4.79 2.76 -16.57
CA LYS A 113 -4.58 1.68 -17.54
C LYS A 113 -3.79 0.53 -16.91
N ASP A 114 -2.69 0.84 -16.23
CA ASP A 114 -1.86 -0.16 -15.58
C ASP A 114 -2.65 -0.90 -14.47
N GLN A 115 -3.51 -0.20 -13.73
CA GLN A 115 -4.39 -0.80 -12.72
C GLN A 115 -5.46 -1.71 -13.34
N TYR A 116 -6.05 -1.32 -14.48
CA TYR A 116 -6.96 -2.18 -15.22
C TYR A 116 -6.29 -3.48 -15.67
N LEU A 117 -5.04 -3.40 -16.15
CA LEU A 117 -4.27 -4.57 -16.58
C LEU A 117 -3.96 -5.53 -15.42
N VAL A 118 -3.74 -5.00 -14.21
CA VAL A 118 -3.63 -5.85 -13.01
C VAL A 118 -4.84 -6.77 -12.87
N TYR A 119 -6.05 -6.22 -12.99
CA TYR A 119 -7.28 -7.02 -12.85
C TYR A 119 -7.53 -7.93 -14.04
N LYS A 120 -7.28 -7.43 -15.24
CA LYS A 120 -7.56 -8.14 -16.49
C LYS A 120 -6.60 -9.29 -16.74
N GLU A 121 -5.30 -9.03 -16.63
CA GLU A 121 -4.24 -9.97 -17.02
C GLU A 121 -3.74 -10.81 -15.85
N HIS A 122 -3.50 -10.20 -14.70
CA HIS A 122 -2.92 -10.91 -13.54
C HIS A 122 -3.97 -11.55 -12.63
N MET A 123 -5.18 -10.95 -12.53
CA MET A 123 -6.27 -11.54 -11.76
C MET A 123 -7.25 -12.37 -12.64
N ASN A 124 -7.12 -12.35 -13.97
CA ASN A 124 -7.97 -13.03 -14.94
C ASN A 124 -9.47 -12.68 -14.80
N PHE A 125 -9.77 -11.41 -14.44
CA PHE A 125 -11.16 -10.99 -14.32
C PHE A 125 -11.78 -10.69 -15.70
N SER A 126 -13.11 -10.85 -15.81
CA SER A 126 -13.85 -10.39 -16.98
C SER A 126 -13.66 -8.87 -17.17
N THR A 127 -13.87 -8.38 -18.39
CA THR A 127 -13.76 -6.95 -18.72
C THR A 127 -14.61 -6.08 -17.78
N LEU A 128 -15.87 -6.46 -17.55
CA LEU A 128 -16.78 -5.72 -16.66
C LEU A 128 -16.28 -5.70 -15.21
N LYS A 129 -15.81 -6.85 -14.71
CA LYS A 129 -15.26 -6.95 -13.35
C LYS A 129 -13.98 -6.12 -13.21
N SER A 130 -13.11 -6.13 -14.22
CA SER A 130 -11.88 -5.32 -14.23
C SER A 130 -12.18 -3.82 -14.23
N LEU A 131 -13.14 -3.36 -15.03
CA LEU A 131 -13.60 -1.97 -15.03
C LEU A 131 -14.21 -1.57 -13.69
N TYR A 132 -15.04 -2.42 -13.09
CA TYR A 132 -15.62 -2.18 -11.76
C TYR A 132 -14.55 -1.95 -10.70
N TYR A 133 -13.54 -2.83 -10.60
CA TYR A 133 -12.47 -2.66 -9.61
C TYR A 133 -11.55 -1.49 -9.93
N THR A 134 -11.29 -1.19 -11.20
CA THR A 134 -10.51 -0.01 -11.59
C THR A 134 -11.21 1.28 -11.16
N ALA A 135 -12.53 1.38 -11.37
CA ALA A 135 -13.32 2.53 -10.94
C ALA A 135 -13.34 2.67 -9.41
N ASN A 136 -13.53 1.56 -8.67
CA ASN A 136 -13.48 1.57 -7.20
C ASN A 136 -12.10 1.99 -6.69
N TRP A 137 -11.03 1.47 -7.28
CA TRP A 137 -9.67 1.83 -6.92
C TRP A 137 -9.40 3.33 -7.14
N ALA A 138 -9.82 3.88 -8.28
CA ALA A 138 -9.65 5.30 -8.59
C ALA A 138 -10.45 6.19 -7.64
N PHE A 139 -11.67 5.79 -7.29
CA PHE A 139 -12.52 6.51 -6.35
C PHE A 139 -11.91 6.50 -4.93
N ASN A 140 -11.54 5.34 -4.41
CA ASN A 140 -10.94 5.19 -3.09
C ASN A 140 -9.56 5.85 -3.00
N GLY A 141 -8.76 5.78 -4.06
CA GLY A 141 -7.46 6.47 -4.13
C GLY A 141 -7.59 7.99 -4.07
N ASN A 142 -8.62 8.56 -4.71
CA ASN A 142 -8.93 9.98 -4.60
C ASN A 142 -9.42 10.36 -3.19
N HIS A 143 -10.24 9.55 -2.55
CA HIS A 143 -10.65 9.77 -1.15
C HIS A 143 -9.46 9.80 -0.20
N LEU A 144 -8.52 8.86 -0.31
CA LEU A 144 -7.29 8.86 0.49
C LEU A 144 -6.43 10.11 0.23
N ALA A 145 -6.39 10.61 -1.00
CA ALA A 145 -5.69 11.85 -1.35
C ALA A 145 -6.41 13.10 -0.81
N VAL A 146 -7.74 13.12 -0.84
CA VAL A 146 -8.57 14.24 -0.32
C VAL A 146 -8.51 14.28 1.20
N TYR A 147 -8.57 13.14 1.90
CA TYR A 147 -8.35 13.11 3.36
C TYR A 147 -6.97 13.66 3.74
N ALA A 148 -5.95 13.36 2.98
CA ALA A 148 -4.60 13.88 3.20
C ALA A 148 -4.49 15.40 3.00
N LEU A 149 -5.36 15.99 2.18
CA LEU A 149 -5.40 17.44 1.92
C LEU A 149 -6.26 18.22 2.93
N HIS A 150 -7.28 17.59 3.53
CA HIS A 150 -8.23 18.25 4.43
C HIS A 150 -7.89 18.14 5.93
N TYR A 151 -6.91 17.30 6.31
CA TYR A 151 -6.39 17.25 7.68
C TYR A 151 -4.92 17.68 7.71
N PRO A 152 -4.65 19.01 7.75
CA PRO A 152 -3.30 19.48 7.98
C PRO A 152 -2.95 19.27 9.46
N PHE A 153 -1.92 18.47 9.69
CA PHE A 153 -1.12 18.49 10.91
C PHE A 153 -1.83 18.41 12.28
N GLN A 154 -2.42 17.27 12.65
CA GLN A 154 -2.82 17.12 14.06
C GLN A 154 -1.97 16.15 14.90
N HIS A 155 -1.09 15.35 14.34
CA HIS A 155 -0.18 14.50 15.13
C HIS A 155 1.19 14.35 14.46
N ALA A 156 2.01 15.40 14.55
CA ALA A 156 3.44 15.24 14.34
C ALA A 156 4.03 14.51 15.56
N HIS A 157 4.09 13.19 15.51
CA HIS A 157 4.93 12.45 16.44
C HIS A 157 6.40 12.77 16.10
N VAL A 158 6.98 13.64 16.91
CA VAL A 158 8.38 14.02 16.87
C VAL A 158 9.21 12.77 17.12
N PHE A 159 9.95 12.31 16.11
CA PHE A 159 11.02 11.34 16.35
C PHE A 159 12.04 11.97 17.31
N PRO A 160 12.47 11.28 18.39
CA PRO A 160 13.54 11.78 19.20
C PRO A 160 14.78 11.95 18.33
N LYS A 161 15.40 13.13 18.37
CA LYS A 161 16.69 13.38 17.72
C LYS A 161 17.68 12.37 18.27
N SER A 162 18.22 11.51 17.40
CA SER A 162 19.38 10.68 17.74
C SER A 162 20.54 11.62 18.08
N ARG A 163 21.09 11.47 19.29
CA ARG A 163 22.37 12.05 19.67
C ARG A 163 23.49 11.32 18.93
#